data_34f8561150060601ada91b743024da84
#
_entry.id   34f8561150060601ada91b743024da84
#
_cell.length_a   1.000
_cell.length_b   1.000
_cell.length_c   1.000
_cell.angle_alpha   90.00
_cell.angle_beta   90.00
_cell.angle_gamma   90.00
#
_symmetry.space_group_name_H-M   'P 1'
#
loop_
_entity.id
_entity.type
_entity.pdbx_description
1 polymer ?
#
loop_
_entity_poly.entity_id
_entity_poly.type
_entity_poly.pdbx_seq_one_letter_code
_entity_poly.pdbx_strand_id
1 'polypeptide(L)'
;MNPPQRLIMISARMVLVKPVVLAASLVALLSLHFLPVAEAQLGRPEGLYYKSWAIVIGIEQYVLAPSIPGAIHDAKKVAEAFRQMGFDEVVELYDKDASSRRLQQLLNDMLPRKVGRMDRLVLVYVGHAGVMQDSDGQDRGYLVPFDAPVTSTAKSITVEQLKEFARRSASKHTLLILDAPVVGWETTEAPGPSWEGRMAPESDTDRRAVQVVTAAGRGEAVGRSDQGSRFVEALLRGLSGAADLDGNGWLMASELGSYLVRQVEMVSGGVQHPSSLRIDGDGDMVLVEGKAPRGPAVK
;
A
#
# COMPACT_ATOMS: atom_id res chain seq x y z
N MET A 1 -4.24 92.70 -43.56
CA MET A 1 -2.80 92.76 -43.81
C MET A 1 -2.10 91.75 -42.92
N ASN A 2 -1.74 90.62 -43.47
CA ASN A 2 -1.00 89.55 -42.76
C ASN A 2 0.47 89.62 -43.19
N PRO A 3 1.42 89.50 -42.24
CA PRO A 3 2.82 89.35 -42.60
C PRO A 3 3.19 87.90 -42.90
N PRO A 4 4.27 87.67 -43.65
CA PRO A 4 4.58 86.36 -44.20
C PRO A 4 5.26 85.44 -43.19
N GLN A 5 4.91 84.16 -43.27
CA GLN A 5 5.55 83.10 -42.53
C GLN A 5 6.93 82.75 -43.12
N ARG A 6 7.95 82.72 -42.28
CA ARG A 6 9.30 82.25 -42.62
C ARG A 6 9.37 80.76 -42.50
N LEU A 7 9.71 80.08 -43.59
CA LEU A 7 9.98 78.65 -43.65
C LEU A 7 11.40 78.36 -43.09
N ILE A 8 11.51 77.67 -42.01
CA ILE A 8 12.79 77.19 -41.48
C ILE A 8 13.00 75.76 -42.02
N MET A 9 13.98 75.58 -42.89
CA MET A 9 14.43 74.28 -43.33
C MET A 9 15.35 73.68 -42.26
N ILE A 10 14.90 72.61 -41.63
CA ILE A 10 15.75 71.77 -40.73
C ILE A 10 16.38 70.65 -41.60
N SER A 11 17.71 70.75 -41.78
CA SER A 11 18.50 69.73 -42.45
C SER A 11 18.60 68.52 -41.57
N ALA A 12 17.93 67.39 -41.96
CA ALA A 12 18.09 66.11 -41.33
C ALA A 12 19.40 65.47 -41.79
N ARG A 13 20.40 65.46 -40.93
CA ARG A 13 21.58 64.59 -41.10
C ARG A 13 21.18 63.16 -40.81
N MET A 14 21.03 62.30 -41.82
CA MET A 14 20.84 60.90 -41.77
C MET A 14 22.14 60.20 -41.30
N VAL A 15 22.15 59.77 -40.06
CA VAL A 15 23.27 58.92 -39.55
C VAL A 15 23.04 57.50 -40.02
N LEU A 16 23.90 57.07 -40.93
CA LEU A 16 23.89 55.67 -41.43
C LEU A 16 24.48 54.78 -40.37
N VAL A 17 23.62 54.15 -39.57
CA VAL A 17 24.03 53.11 -38.63
C VAL A 17 24.17 51.79 -39.41
N LYS A 18 25.40 51.26 -39.42
CA LYS A 18 25.75 50.05 -40.17
C LYS A 18 24.91 48.85 -39.71
N PRO A 19 24.37 48.01 -40.61
CA PRO A 19 23.44 46.92 -40.30
C PRO A 19 24.10 45.73 -39.54
N VAL A 20 25.39 45.77 -39.26
CA VAL A 20 26.14 44.64 -38.62
C VAL A 20 25.83 44.52 -37.11
N VAL A 21 25.41 45.60 -36.42
CA VAL A 21 25.13 45.53 -34.97
C VAL A 21 23.75 44.93 -34.68
N LEU A 22 22.78 45.06 -35.62
CA LEU A 22 21.44 44.50 -35.45
C LEU A 22 21.39 42.99 -35.62
N ALA A 23 22.27 42.41 -36.44
CA ALA A 23 22.32 40.92 -36.65
C ALA A 23 22.89 40.19 -35.43
N ALA A 24 23.84 40.79 -34.73
CA ALA A 24 24.43 40.17 -33.50
C ALA A 24 23.46 40.18 -32.32
N SER A 25 22.61 41.21 -32.20
CA SER A 25 21.59 41.26 -31.12
C SER A 25 20.41 40.35 -31.34
N LEU A 26 20.05 40.04 -32.60
CA LEU A 26 18.97 39.10 -32.92
C LEU A 26 19.36 37.64 -32.70
N VAL A 27 20.63 37.27 -32.95
CA VAL A 27 21.15 35.92 -32.69
C VAL A 27 21.27 35.66 -31.17
N ALA A 28 21.63 36.68 -30.40
CA ALA A 28 21.68 36.54 -28.93
C ALA A 28 20.29 36.38 -28.28
N LEU A 29 19.23 36.95 -28.85
CA LEU A 29 17.86 36.75 -28.36
C LEU A 29 17.24 35.40 -28.76
N LEU A 30 17.64 34.84 -29.90
CA LEU A 30 17.18 33.46 -30.30
C LEU A 30 17.89 32.34 -29.56
N SER A 31 19.10 32.56 -29.06
CA SER A 31 19.82 31.53 -28.28
C SER A 31 19.37 31.42 -26.83
N LEU A 32 18.58 32.37 -26.29
CA LEU A 32 18.01 32.23 -24.94
C LEU A 32 16.74 31.34 -24.87
N HIS A 33 16.20 30.90 -26.01
CA HIS A 33 14.95 30.11 -26.03
C HIS A 33 15.16 28.60 -26.14
N PHE A 34 16.41 28.13 -26.17
CA PHE A 34 16.78 26.72 -26.12
C PHE A 34 17.70 26.42 -24.93
N LEU A 35 17.35 26.90 -23.74
CA LEU A 35 17.83 26.22 -22.56
C LEU A 35 17.06 24.89 -22.54
N PRO A 36 17.74 23.74 -22.57
CA PRO A 36 17.06 22.49 -22.27
C PRO A 36 16.46 22.70 -20.89
N VAL A 37 15.13 22.58 -20.79
CA VAL A 37 14.51 22.30 -19.51
C VAL A 37 15.25 21.05 -19.04
N ALA A 38 16.15 21.22 -18.07
CA ALA A 38 16.66 20.10 -17.34
C ALA A 38 15.38 19.46 -16.75
N GLU A 39 14.92 18.38 -17.37
CA GLU A 39 14.09 17.43 -16.67
C GLU A 39 14.85 17.18 -15.37
N ALA A 40 14.34 17.73 -14.29
CA ALA A 40 14.79 17.34 -12.98
C ALA A 40 14.58 15.82 -12.99
N GLN A 41 15.64 15.09 -13.24
CA GLN A 41 15.71 13.69 -12.89
C GLN A 41 15.47 13.72 -11.39
N LEU A 42 14.18 13.61 -11.01
CA LEU A 42 13.80 13.19 -9.68
C LEU A 42 14.59 11.91 -9.49
N GLY A 43 15.67 12.01 -8.72
CA GLY A 43 16.54 10.89 -8.43
C GLY A 43 15.62 9.75 -8.01
N ARG A 44 15.86 8.53 -8.47
CA ARG A 44 15.21 7.35 -7.89
C ARG A 44 15.35 7.50 -6.39
N PRO A 45 14.26 7.38 -5.60
CA PRO A 45 14.39 7.37 -4.16
C PRO A 45 15.39 6.29 -3.80
N GLU A 46 16.22 6.55 -2.80
CA GLU A 46 17.13 5.58 -2.22
C GLU A 46 16.32 4.53 -1.44
N GLY A 47 15.49 3.73 -2.11
CA GLY A 47 14.64 2.73 -1.48
C GLY A 47 13.81 1.96 -2.49
N LEU A 48 13.30 0.81 -2.07
CA LEU A 48 12.46 -0.06 -2.90
C LEU A 48 11.10 0.57 -3.23
N TYR A 49 10.65 1.53 -2.43
CA TYR A 49 9.34 2.16 -2.56
C TYR A 49 9.44 3.69 -2.50
N TYR A 50 8.57 4.36 -3.26
CA TYR A 50 8.39 5.81 -3.16
C TYR A 50 7.60 6.19 -1.91
N LYS A 51 6.52 5.45 -1.64
CA LYS A 51 5.70 5.61 -0.44
C LYS A 51 5.26 4.27 0.10
N SER A 52 5.08 4.26 1.40
CA SER A 52 4.58 3.13 2.17
C SER A 52 3.25 3.52 2.82
N TRP A 53 2.19 2.83 2.45
CA TRP A 53 0.83 3.07 2.93
C TRP A 53 0.41 1.93 3.85
N ALA A 54 -0.08 2.26 5.03
CA ALA A 54 -0.79 1.33 5.91
C ALA A 54 -2.22 1.84 6.14
N ILE A 55 -3.19 1.02 5.79
CA ILE A 55 -4.59 1.27 6.08
C ILE A 55 -4.98 0.29 7.18
N VAL A 56 -5.35 0.81 8.34
CA VAL A 56 -5.68 -0.02 9.51
C VAL A 56 -7.13 0.21 9.89
N ILE A 57 -7.93 -0.86 9.78
CA ILE A 57 -9.36 -0.88 10.04
C ILE A 57 -9.60 -1.72 11.28
N GLY A 58 -10.21 -1.14 12.32
CA GLY A 58 -10.58 -1.83 13.56
C GLY A 58 -12.02 -1.56 13.92
N ILE A 59 -12.83 -2.61 14.02
CA ILE A 59 -14.25 -2.47 14.35
C ILE A 59 -14.55 -3.27 15.61
N GLU A 60 -14.83 -2.55 16.68
CA GLU A 60 -15.17 -3.09 17.99
C GLU A 60 -16.67 -3.09 18.21
N GLN A 61 -17.33 -1.97 17.91
CA GLN A 61 -18.77 -1.80 18.04
C GLN A 61 -19.42 -1.90 16.66
N TYR A 62 -20.52 -2.59 16.58
CA TYR A 62 -21.30 -2.78 15.34
C TYR A 62 -22.75 -2.34 15.57
N VAL A 63 -23.39 -1.86 14.51
CA VAL A 63 -24.84 -1.53 14.57
C VAL A 63 -25.70 -2.79 14.54
N LEU A 64 -25.28 -3.81 13.77
CA LEU A 64 -26.07 -4.99 13.45
C LEU A 64 -25.32 -6.31 13.71
N ALA A 65 -24.28 -6.27 14.53
CA ALA A 65 -23.48 -7.44 14.90
C ALA A 65 -23.04 -7.35 16.37
N PRO A 66 -22.63 -8.45 17.00
CA PRO A 66 -22.01 -8.44 18.31
C PRO A 66 -20.74 -7.60 18.33
N SER A 67 -20.40 -7.00 19.46
CA SER A 67 -19.11 -6.32 19.63
C SER A 67 -17.94 -7.30 19.67
N ILE A 68 -16.76 -6.80 19.30
CA ILE A 68 -15.48 -7.51 19.44
C ILE A 68 -14.61 -6.74 20.43
N PRO A 69 -14.69 -6.99 21.74
CA PRO A 69 -13.92 -6.23 22.72
C PRO A 69 -12.42 -6.24 22.43
N GLY A 70 -11.80 -5.05 22.44
CA GLY A 70 -10.38 -4.88 22.21
C GLY A 70 -9.95 -4.80 20.74
N ALA A 71 -10.86 -4.91 19.76
CA ALA A 71 -10.49 -4.84 18.34
C ALA A 71 -9.86 -3.51 17.96
N ILE A 72 -10.37 -2.39 18.47
CA ILE A 72 -9.75 -1.06 18.23
C ILE A 72 -8.38 -0.97 18.90
N HIS A 73 -8.22 -1.54 20.09
CA HIS A 73 -6.93 -1.54 20.78
C HIS A 73 -5.87 -2.31 19.98
N ASP A 74 -6.23 -3.48 19.45
CA ASP A 74 -5.37 -4.29 18.57
C ASP A 74 -5.01 -3.52 17.30
N ALA A 75 -5.99 -2.93 16.63
CA ALA A 75 -5.78 -2.13 15.42
C ALA A 75 -4.84 -0.94 15.69
N LYS A 76 -4.98 -0.24 16.81
CA LYS A 76 -4.10 0.87 17.20
C LYS A 76 -2.65 0.42 17.42
N LYS A 77 -2.43 -0.74 18.05
CA LYS A 77 -1.07 -1.31 18.21
C LYS A 77 -0.44 -1.59 16.84
N VAL A 78 -1.22 -2.13 15.91
CA VAL A 78 -0.74 -2.40 14.54
C VAL A 78 -0.44 -1.10 13.79
N ALA A 79 -1.30 -0.08 13.89
CA ALA A 79 -1.06 1.23 13.28
C ALA A 79 0.24 1.87 13.82
N GLU A 80 0.47 1.77 15.12
CA GLU A 80 1.69 2.27 15.76
C GLU A 80 2.94 1.50 15.30
N ALA A 81 2.85 0.17 15.15
CA ALA A 81 3.96 -0.61 14.61
C ALA A 81 4.34 -0.16 13.20
N PHE A 82 3.38 0.10 12.30
CA PHE A 82 3.68 0.63 10.97
C PHE A 82 4.30 2.03 11.00
N ARG A 83 3.90 2.91 11.93
CA ARG A 83 4.58 4.20 12.13
C ARG A 83 6.04 4.02 12.54
N GLN A 84 6.28 3.14 13.49
CA GLN A 84 7.64 2.83 13.96
C GLN A 84 8.51 2.19 12.87
N MET A 85 7.91 1.45 11.94
CA MET A 85 8.56 0.91 10.75
C MET A 85 8.82 1.96 9.66
N GLY A 86 8.40 3.22 9.86
CA GLY A 86 8.63 4.31 8.91
C GLY A 86 7.66 4.32 7.72
N PHE A 87 6.45 3.79 7.86
CA PHE A 87 5.42 3.97 6.84
C PHE A 87 5.02 5.45 6.73
N ASP A 88 5.02 5.99 5.50
CA ASP A 88 4.78 7.41 5.23
C ASP A 88 3.35 7.85 5.56
N GLU A 89 2.40 6.97 5.30
CA GLU A 89 0.97 7.23 5.50
C GLU A 89 0.33 6.08 6.27
N VAL A 90 -0.17 6.35 7.47
CA VAL A 90 -0.93 5.39 8.28
C VAL A 90 -2.33 5.94 8.48
N VAL A 91 -3.28 5.37 7.75
CA VAL A 91 -4.70 5.76 7.79
C VAL A 91 -5.46 4.82 8.70
N GLU A 92 -6.12 5.37 9.69
CA GLU A 92 -6.87 4.62 10.69
C GLU A 92 -8.37 4.83 10.52
N LEU A 93 -9.14 3.75 10.53
CA LEU A 93 -10.60 3.76 10.42
C LEU A 93 -11.18 2.87 11.53
N TYR A 94 -11.86 3.49 12.49
CA TYR A 94 -12.41 2.78 13.64
C TYR A 94 -13.92 2.92 13.72
N ASP A 95 -14.62 1.84 14.07
CA ASP A 95 -16.08 1.79 14.26
C ASP A 95 -16.84 2.56 13.16
N LYS A 96 -17.53 3.64 13.51
CA LYS A 96 -18.34 4.44 12.58
C LYS A 96 -17.57 4.94 11.34
N ASP A 97 -16.26 5.14 11.46
CA ASP A 97 -15.41 5.57 10.36
C ASP A 97 -15.11 4.40 9.39
N ALA A 98 -15.35 3.15 9.83
CA ALA A 98 -15.29 1.94 9.02
C ALA A 98 -16.67 1.51 8.50
N SER A 99 -17.56 2.45 8.20
CA SER A 99 -18.87 2.18 7.58
C SER A 99 -18.71 1.65 6.15
N SER A 100 -19.68 0.88 5.67
CA SER A 100 -19.71 0.33 4.32
C SER A 100 -19.41 1.38 3.24
N ARG A 101 -20.11 2.52 3.32
CA ARG A 101 -19.89 3.63 2.39
C ARG A 101 -18.43 4.12 2.42
N ARG A 102 -17.86 4.29 3.62
CA ARG A 102 -16.50 4.80 3.77
C ARG A 102 -15.46 3.81 3.24
N LEU A 103 -15.62 2.52 3.54
CA LEU A 103 -14.72 1.48 3.03
C LEU A 103 -14.81 1.34 1.51
N GLN A 104 -16.01 1.40 0.93
CA GLN A 104 -16.17 1.40 -0.54
C GLN A 104 -15.52 2.63 -1.19
N GLN A 105 -15.68 3.84 -0.61
CA GLN A 105 -14.99 5.03 -1.10
C GLN A 105 -13.47 4.90 -1.00
N LEU A 106 -12.98 4.32 0.10
CA LEU A 106 -11.55 4.08 0.29
C LEU A 106 -11.00 3.18 -0.81
N LEU A 107 -11.61 2.02 -1.04
CA LEU A 107 -11.14 1.00 -1.98
C LEU A 107 -11.32 1.42 -3.45
N ASN A 108 -12.45 2.06 -3.78
CA ASN A 108 -12.81 2.31 -5.18
C ASN A 108 -12.40 3.71 -5.69
N ASP A 109 -12.11 4.65 -4.78
CA ASP A 109 -11.87 6.05 -5.14
C ASP A 109 -10.57 6.61 -4.54
N MET A 110 -10.40 6.55 -3.23
CA MET A 110 -9.27 7.23 -2.57
C MET A 110 -7.94 6.56 -2.84
N LEU A 111 -7.82 5.26 -2.59
CA LEU A 111 -6.57 4.53 -2.78
C LEU A 111 -6.14 4.46 -4.24
N PRO A 112 -7.03 4.16 -5.22
CA PRO A 112 -6.64 4.17 -6.63
C PRO A 112 -6.10 5.50 -7.15
N ARG A 113 -6.49 6.63 -6.53
CA ARG A 113 -5.99 7.96 -6.90
C ARG A 113 -4.69 8.35 -6.19
N LYS A 114 -4.39 7.76 -5.04
CA LYS A 114 -3.28 8.19 -4.19
C LYS A 114 -2.07 7.29 -4.26
N VAL A 115 -2.30 5.98 -4.44
CA VAL A 115 -1.24 4.97 -4.41
C VAL A 115 -0.58 4.87 -5.79
N GLY A 116 0.72 5.04 -5.83
CA GLY A 116 1.53 5.04 -7.06
C GLY A 116 2.14 3.67 -7.38
N ARG A 117 2.73 3.56 -8.60
CA ARG A 117 3.30 2.30 -9.11
C ARG A 117 4.52 1.79 -8.37
N MET A 118 5.20 2.67 -7.67
CA MET A 118 6.38 2.32 -6.87
C MET A 118 6.07 2.34 -5.37
N ASP A 119 4.80 2.37 -5.00
CA ASP A 119 4.39 2.35 -3.60
C ASP A 119 4.15 0.91 -3.13
N ARG A 120 4.25 0.69 -1.82
CA ARG A 120 3.67 -0.48 -1.15
C ARG A 120 2.43 -0.09 -0.37
N LEU A 121 1.47 -0.99 -0.34
CA LEU A 121 0.19 -0.81 0.35
C LEU A 121 -0.08 -2.00 1.25
N VAL A 122 -0.21 -1.76 2.54
CA VAL A 122 -0.71 -2.75 3.51
C VAL A 122 -2.10 -2.35 3.95
N LEU A 123 -3.05 -3.29 3.89
CA LEU A 123 -4.39 -3.12 4.44
C LEU A 123 -4.58 -4.14 5.56
N VAL A 124 -4.84 -3.65 6.77
CA VAL A 124 -5.12 -4.47 7.95
C VAL A 124 -6.58 -4.31 8.32
N TYR A 125 -7.24 -5.41 8.58
CA TYR A 125 -8.62 -5.44 9.06
C TYR A 125 -8.71 -6.29 10.32
N VAL A 126 -9.28 -5.73 11.38
CA VAL A 126 -9.58 -6.38 12.65
C VAL A 126 -11.08 -6.26 12.87
N GLY A 127 -11.82 -7.37 12.70
CA GLY A 127 -13.27 -7.31 12.75
C GLY A 127 -13.98 -8.60 12.37
N HIS A 128 -15.31 -8.52 12.23
CA HIS A 128 -16.12 -9.65 11.78
C HIS A 128 -15.96 -9.94 10.29
N ALA A 129 -15.97 -11.22 9.96
CA ALA A 129 -16.17 -11.73 8.62
C ALA A 129 -17.36 -12.69 8.58
N GLY A 130 -17.90 -12.89 7.41
CA GLY A 130 -18.96 -13.87 7.16
C GLY A 130 -18.67 -14.72 5.93
N VAL A 131 -19.42 -15.78 5.80
CA VAL A 131 -19.40 -16.68 4.65
C VAL A 131 -20.82 -16.85 4.16
N MET A 132 -21.00 -16.78 2.85
CA MET A 132 -22.26 -17.08 2.18
C MET A 132 -21.98 -18.04 1.03
N GLN A 133 -22.87 -18.97 0.78
CA GLN A 133 -22.83 -19.80 -0.43
C GLN A 133 -23.48 -19.07 -1.60
N ASP A 134 -22.82 -19.11 -2.74
CA ASP A 134 -23.41 -18.64 -3.99
C ASP A 134 -24.37 -19.69 -4.60
N SER A 135 -24.92 -19.40 -5.80
CA SER A 135 -25.83 -20.28 -6.52
C SER A 135 -25.24 -21.64 -6.86
N ASP A 136 -23.90 -21.73 -6.94
CA ASP A 136 -23.17 -22.93 -7.31
C ASP A 136 -22.68 -23.71 -6.07
N GLY A 137 -23.10 -23.26 -4.87
CA GLY A 137 -22.73 -23.84 -3.59
C GLY A 137 -21.30 -23.52 -3.15
N GLN A 138 -20.63 -22.56 -3.81
CA GLN A 138 -19.29 -22.13 -3.45
C GLN A 138 -19.34 -21.13 -2.31
N ASP A 139 -18.42 -21.25 -1.36
CA ASP A 139 -18.28 -20.33 -0.25
C ASP A 139 -17.71 -18.99 -0.72
N ARG A 140 -18.40 -17.91 -0.38
CA ARG A 140 -17.99 -16.52 -0.63
C ARG A 140 -17.79 -15.81 0.69
N GLY A 141 -16.54 -15.45 0.97
CA GLY A 141 -16.19 -14.69 2.15
C GLY A 141 -16.48 -13.19 1.98
N TYR A 142 -16.73 -12.53 3.10
CA TYR A 142 -16.89 -11.07 3.14
C TYR A 142 -16.50 -10.48 4.48
N LEU A 143 -16.00 -9.25 4.48
CA LEU A 143 -15.77 -8.44 5.67
C LEU A 143 -17.05 -7.68 6.02
N VAL A 144 -17.27 -7.49 7.31
CA VAL A 144 -18.47 -6.84 7.86
C VAL A 144 -18.12 -5.42 8.30
N PRO A 145 -18.52 -4.36 7.57
CA PRO A 145 -18.40 -2.97 8.01
C PRO A 145 -19.24 -2.66 9.26
N PHE A 146 -18.95 -1.53 9.90
CA PHE A 146 -19.63 -1.06 11.11
C PHE A 146 -21.16 -1.10 11.03
N ASP A 147 -21.75 -0.74 9.89
CA ASP A 147 -23.20 -0.63 9.66
C ASP A 147 -23.77 -1.78 8.82
N ALA A 148 -23.03 -2.88 8.65
CA ALA A 148 -23.46 -4.06 7.91
C ALA A 148 -23.90 -5.19 8.87
N PRO A 149 -24.85 -6.06 8.45
CA PRO A 149 -25.19 -7.26 9.21
C PRO A 149 -24.18 -8.38 8.96
N VAL A 150 -23.93 -9.23 9.98
CA VAL A 150 -23.05 -10.42 9.82
C VAL A 150 -23.69 -11.55 9.03
N THR A 151 -24.98 -11.54 8.83
CA THR A 151 -25.74 -12.64 8.20
C THR A 151 -26.06 -12.38 6.73
N SER A 152 -25.50 -11.34 6.13
CA SER A 152 -25.82 -10.93 4.77
C SER A 152 -24.67 -10.17 4.13
N THR A 153 -24.50 -10.30 2.83
CA THR A 153 -23.54 -9.48 2.06
C THR A 153 -24.03 -8.06 1.80
N ALA A 154 -25.24 -7.71 2.24
CA ALA A 154 -25.72 -6.34 2.11
C ALA A 154 -24.78 -5.39 2.86
N LYS A 155 -24.24 -4.39 2.16
CA LYS A 155 -23.26 -3.43 2.69
C LYS A 155 -21.89 -4.02 3.08
N SER A 156 -21.64 -5.31 2.88
CA SER A 156 -20.37 -5.96 3.17
C SER A 156 -19.34 -5.68 2.07
N ILE A 157 -18.08 -5.97 2.37
CA ILE A 157 -16.99 -5.95 1.38
C ILE A 157 -16.64 -7.41 1.06
N THR A 158 -16.98 -7.88 -0.12
CA THR A 158 -16.73 -9.27 -0.50
C THR A 158 -15.25 -9.52 -0.79
N VAL A 159 -14.82 -10.76 -0.68
CA VAL A 159 -13.46 -11.17 -1.05
C VAL A 159 -13.17 -10.87 -2.52
N GLU A 160 -14.16 -11.05 -3.40
CA GLU A 160 -14.03 -10.70 -4.83
C GLU A 160 -13.77 -9.19 -5.02
N GLN A 161 -14.45 -8.34 -4.26
CA GLN A 161 -14.19 -6.89 -4.28
C GLN A 161 -12.79 -6.55 -3.77
N LEU A 162 -12.31 -7.25 -2.74
CA LEU A 162 -10.93 -7.08 -2.25
C LEU A 162 -9.89 -7.58 -3.25
N LYS A 163 -10.12 -8.73 -3.89
CA LYS A 163 -9.27 -9.24 -4.97
C LYS A 163 -9.21 -8.25 -6.13
N GLU A 164 -10.36 -7.76 -6.57
CA GLU A 164 -10.47 -6.79 -7.66
C GLU A 164 -9.77 -5.48 -7.31
N PHE A 165 -9.99 -4.95 -6.10
CA PHE A 165 -9.28 -3.78 -5.61
C PHE A 165 -7.76 -4.01 -5.66
N ALA A 166 -7.28 -5.11 -5.09
CA ALA A 166 -5.86 -5.39 -4.98
C ALA A 166 -5.19 -5.58 -6.36
N ARG A 167 -5.88 -6.24 -7.30
CA ARG A 167 -5.40 -6.40 -8.69
C ARG A 167 -5.36 -5.07 -9.45
N ARG A 168 -6.34 -4.18 -9.23
CA ARG A 168 -6.42 -2.86 -9.85
C ARG A 168 -5.56 -1.81 -9.18
N SER A 169 -5.10 -2.06 -7.96
CA SER A 169 -4.18 -1.15 -7.27
C SER A 169 -2.94 -0.91 -8.13
N ALA A 170 -2.56 0.36 -8.26
CA ALA A 170 -1.35 0.73 -8.96
C ALA A 170 -0.08 0.34 -8.19
N SER A 171 -0.19 -0.01 -6.89
CA SER A 171 0.96 -0.33 -6.04
C SER A 171 1.84 -1.43 -6.62
N LYS A 172 3.14 -1.30 -6.40
CA LYS A 172 4.11 -2.36 -6.69
C LYS A 172 3.76 -3.60 -5.89
N HIS A 173 3.52 -3.43 -4.60
CA HIS A 173 3.14 -4.52 -3.70
C HIS A 173 1.88 -4.15 -2.90
N THR A 174 0.98 -5.11 -2.77
CA THR A 174 -0.20 -5.02 -1.89
C THR A 174 -0.23 -6.21 -0.95
N LEU A 175 -0.36 -5.97 0.35
CA LEU A 175 -0.55 -6.99 1.37
C LEU A 175 -1.86 -6.75 2.12
N LEU A 176 -2.72 -7.76 2.15
CA LEU A 176 -3.93 -7.78 2.95
C LEU A 176 -3.68 -8.63 4.20
N ILE A 177 -3.90 -8.09 5.39
CA ILE A 177 -3.77 -8.78 6.68
C ILE A 177 -5.13 -8.74 7.36
N LEU A 178 -5.78 -9.90 7.50
CA LEU A 178 -7.16 -9.99 7.92
C LEU A 178 -7.28 -10.78 9.23
N ASP A 179 -7.42 -10.07 10.35
CA ASP A 179 -7.73 -10.68 11.66
C ASP A 179 -9.22 -11.05 11.72
N ALA A 180 -9.59 -11.99 10.88
CA ALA A 180 -10.95 -12.48 10.70
C ALA A 180 -10.92 -13.87 10.00
N PRO A 181 -11.95 -14.73 10.21
CA PRO A 181 -12.07 -16.03 9.54
C PRO A 181 -12.60 -15.82 8.11
N VAL A 182 -11.73 -15.50 7.19
CA VAL A 182 -12.11 -15.15 5.81
C VAL A 182 -11.74 -16.25 4.84
N VAL A 183 -12.73 -16.75 4.08
CA VAL A 183 -12.57 -17.75 3.02
C VAL A 183 -12.72 -17.17 1.62
N GLY A 184 -12.48 -17.99 0.59
CA GLY A 184 -12.68 -17.57 -0.81
C GLY A 184 -11.42 -16.95 -1.43
N TRP A 185 -10.26 -17.14 -0.80
CA TRP A 185 -8.97 -16.67 -1.31
C TRP A 185 -8.29 -17.69 -2.22
N GLU A 186 -8.78 -18.92 -2.26
CA GLU A 186 -8.21 -20.00 -3.05
C GLU A 186 -8.04 -19.51 -4.50
N THR A 187 -6.86 -19.70 -5.02
CA THR A 187 -6.55 -19.49 -6.42
C THR A 187 -6.49 -20.85 -7.09
N THR A 188 -6.89 -20.93 -8.36
CA THR A 188 -6.71 -22.13 -9.18
C THR A 188 -5.24 -22.39 -9.50
N GLU A 189 -4.37 -21.44 -9.21
CA GLU A 189 -2.93 -21.56 -9.37
C GLU A 189 -2.35 -22.22 -8.10
N ALA A 190 -1.51 -23.22 -8.31
CA ALA A 190 -0.78 -23.84 -7.21
C ALA A 190 -0.04 -22.76 -6.41
N PRO A 191 -0.02 -22.86 -5.06
CA PRO A 191 0.80 -21.95 -4.27
C PRO A 191 2.21 -21.97 -4.86
N GLY A 192 2.74 -20.78 -5.14
CA GLY A 192 4.11 -20.65 -5.62
C GLY A 192 5.06 -21.40 -4.67
N PRO A 193 6.26 -21.79 -5.11
CA PRO A 193 7.14 -22.63 -4.33
C PRO A 193 7.26 -22.08 -2.91
N SER A 194 7.00 -22.96 -1.91
CA SER A 194 7.27 -22.68 -0.51
C SER A 194 8.71 -22.18 -0.43
N TRP A 195 8.91 -20.99 0.12
CA TRP A 195 10.24 -20.40 0.12
C TRP A 195 11.10 -20.96 1.28
N GLU A 196 11.29 -22.21 1.37
CA GLU A 196 12.26 -22.77 2.29
C GLU A 196 13.66 -22.37 1.85
N GLY A 197 14.25 -21.38 2.53
CA GLY A 197 15.67 -21.09 2.46
C GLY A 197 16.17 -20.25 1.26
N ARG A 198 15.34 -19.45 0.62
CA ARG A 198 15.82 -18.45 -0.33
C ARG A 198 15.96 -17.10 0.35
N MET A 199 17.18 -16.54 0.32
CA MET A 199 17.33 -15.09 0.33
C MET A 199 16.41 -14.54 -0.77
N ALA A 200 15.56 -13.56 -0.47
CA ALA A 200 14.80 -12.92 -1.51
C ALA A 200 15.80 -12.39 -2.56
N PRO A 201 15.83 -12.95 -3.79
CA PRO A 201 16.66 -12.35 -4.80
C PRO A 201 16.14 -10.94 -5.02
N GLU A 202 17.01 -9.96 -5.22
CA GLU A 202 16.62 -8.59 -5.60
C GLU A 202 15.56 -8.59 -6.71
N SER A 203 15.60 -9.61 -7.59
CA SER A 203 14.60 -9.85 -8.64
C SER A 203 13.17 -10.03 -8.15
N ASP A 204 12.93 -10.57 -6.95
CA ASP A 204 11.58 -10.84 -6.45
C ASP A 204 10.94 -9.56 -5.86
N THR A 205 11.77 -8.66 -5.34
CA THR A 205 11.31 -7.36 -4.83
C THR A 205 10.98 -6.36 -5.94
N ASP A 206 11.44 -6.57 -7.15
CA ASP A 206 11.14 -5.70 -8.30
C ASP A 206 9.85 -6.06 -9.02
N ARG A 207 9.35 -7.29 -8.83
CA ARG A 207 8.12 -7.76 -9.45
C ARG A 207 6.91 -7.45 -8.60
N ARG A 208 5.80 -7.15 -9.25
CA ARG A 208 4.53 -6.90 -8.58
C ARG A 208 4.06 -8.11 -7.78
N ALA A 209 3.48 -7.87 -6.61
CA ALA A 209 2.82 -8.91 -5.82
C ALA A 209 1.55 -8.41 -5.13
N VAL A 210 0.55 -9.28 -5.07
CA VAL A 210 -0.61 -9.15 -4.21
C VAL A 210 -0.68 -10.38 -3.31
N GLN A 211 -0.58 -10.15 -2.01
CA GLN A 211 -0.49 -11.18 -0.99
C GLN A 211 -1.59 -10.98 0.05
N VAL A 212 -2.04 -12.06 0.67
CA VAL A 212 -3.03 -12.03 1.73
C VAL A 212 -2.65 -12.99 2.85
N VAL A 213 -2.87 -12.56 4.09
CA VAL A 213 -2.79 -13.40 5.29
C VAL A 213 -4.11 -13.27 6.03
N THR A 214 -4.74 -14.40 6.36
CA THR A 214 -5.99 -14.46 7.12
C THR A 214 -5.75 -15.15 8.46
N ALA A 215 -6.47 -14.73 9.49
CA ALA A 215 -6.24 -15.24 10.85
C ALA A 215 -6.79 -16.65 11.07
N ALA A 216 -7.82 -17.05 10.35
CA ALA A 216 -8.50 -18.33 10.59
C ALA A 216 -9.23 -18.82 9.34
N GLY A 217 -9.50 -20.11 9.29
CA GLY A 217 -10.24 -20.79 8.24
C GLY A 217 -11.77 -20.73 8.43
N ARG A 218 -12.48 -21.48 7.59
CA ARG A 218 -13.94 -21.55 7.61
C ARG A 218 -14.48 -22.10 8.92
N GLY A 219 -15.39 -21.35 9.55
CA GLY A 219 -16.07 -21.79 10.78
C GLY A 219 -15.21 -21.74 12.03
N GLU A 220 -13.97 -21.29 11.91
CA GLU A 220 -13.09 -21.10 13.04
C GLU A 220 -13.31 -19.73 13.69
N ALA A 221 -13.11 -19.69 15.00
CA ALA A 221 -13.10 -18.42 15.72
C ALA A 221 -11.67 -17.85 15.78
N VAL A 222 -11.52 -16.56 15.60
CA VAL A 222 -10.27 -15.88 15.94
C VAL A 222 -10.11 -15.89 17.46
N GLY A 223 -9.09 -16.61 17.93
CA GLY A 223 -8.81 -16.72 19.35
C GLY A 223 -8.36 -15.38 19.96
N ARG A 224 -8.94 -15.02 21.09
CA ARG A 224 -8.59 -13.83 21.85
C ARG A 224 -8.13 -14.19 23.26
N SER A 225 -7.20 -13.41 23.79
CA SER A 225 -6.73 -13.45 25.17
C SER A 225 -7.07 -12.12 25.87
N ASP A 226 -6.68 -11.99 27.14
CA ASP A 226 -6.76 -10.72 27.85
C ASP A 226 -5.87 -9.63 27.22
N GLN A 227 -4.91 -10.02 26.38
CA GLN A 227 -4.00 -9.12 25.67
C GLN A 227 -4.53 -8.70 24.28
N GLY A 228 -5.58 -9.33 23.79
CA GLY A 228 -6.17 -9.08 22.48
C GLY A 228 -6.24 -10.34 21.59
N SER A 229 -6.29 -10.13 20.28
CA SER A 229 -6.26 -11.20 19.28
C SER A 229 -4.90 -11.90 19.29
N ARG A 230 -4.89 -13.25 19.37
CA ARG A 230 -3.66 -14.04 19.24
C ARG A 230 -2.96 -13.84 17.91
N PHE A 231 -3.74 -13.63 16.86
CA PHE A 231 -3.19 -13.32 15.55
C PHE A 231 -2.49 -11.96 15.53
N VAL A 232 -3.11 -10.92 16.12
CA VAL A 232 -2.49 -9.59 16.23
C VAL A 232 -1.25 -9.61 17.13
N GLU A 233 -1.27 -10.36 18.23
CA GLU A 233 -0.08 -10.55 19.06
C GLU A 233 1.07 -11.21 18.28
N ALA A 234 0.78 -12.22 17.50
CA ALA A 234 1.77 -12.86 16.62
C ALA A 234 2.24 -11.90 15.53
N LEU A 235 1.32 -11.16 14.91
CA LEU A 235 1.64 -10.14 13.89
C LEU A 235 2.64 -9.11 14.44
N LEU A 236 2.37 -8.54 15.60
CA LEU A 236 3.24 -7.54 16.21
C LEU A 236 4.64 -8.10 16.53
N ARG A 237 4.72 -9.34 17.02
CA ARG A 237 6.01 -10.03 17.22
C ARG A 237 6.75 -10.26 15.91
N GLY A 238 6.02 -10.70 14.87
CA GLY A 238 6.59 -10.90 13.54
C GLY A 238 7.16 -9.61 12.96
N LEU A 239 6.40 -8.51 13.02
CA LEU A 239 6.83 -7.18 12.56
C LEU A 239 8.02 -6.63 13.36
N SER A 240 8.19 -7.06 14.62
CA SER A 240 9.34 -6.70 15.46
C SER A 240 10.61 -7.53 15.16
N GLY A 241 10.59 -8.38 14.11
CA GLY A 241 11.74 -9.16 13.65
C GLY A 241 11.65 -10.67 13.92
N ALA A 242 10.67 -11.16 14.70
CA ALA A 242 10.55 -12.60 14.94
C ALA A 242 10.16 -13.40 13.67
N ALA A 243 9.73 -12.74 12.63
CA ALA A 243 9.39 -13.36 11.35
C ALA A 243 10.52 -13.28 10.30
N ASP A 244 11.67 -12.68 10.62
CA ASP A 244 12.90 -12.80 9.82
C ASP A 244 13.47 -14.21 10.04
N LEU A 245 13.02 -15.15 9.20
CA LEU A 245 13.21 -16.59 9.42
C LEU A 245 14.60 -17.08 9.01
N ASP A 246 15.25 -16.40 8.08
CA ASP A 246 16.60 -16.73 7.63
C ASP A 246 17.68 -15.84 8.30
N GLY A 247 17.28 -14.85 9.08
CA GLY A 247 18.18 -13.99 9.86
C GLY A 247 18.96 -13.00 9.00
N ASN A 248 18.48 -12.69 7.78
CA ASN A 248 19.19 -11.79 6.86
C ASN A 248 18.96 -10.31 7.14
N GLY A 249 18.05 -9.98 8.07
CA GLY A 249 17.67 -8.63 8.45
C GLY A 249 16.58 -8.02 7.56
N TRP A 250 16.15 -8.71 6.51
CA TRP A 250 14.99 -8.33 5.71
C TRP A 250 13.76 -9.03 6.23
N LEU A 251 12.62 -8.37 6.19
CA LEU A 251 11.35 -9.01 6.49
C LEU A 251 10.45 -8.95 5.27
N MET A 252 10.20 -10.13 4.70
CA MET A 252 9.32 -10.30 3.55
C MET A 252 7.90 -10.62 3.99
N ALA A 253 6.90 -10.30 3.14
CA ALA A 253 5.52 -10.66 3.43
C ALA A 253 5.30 -12.19 3.46
N SER A 254 6.03 -12.96 2.65
CA SER A 254 6.01 -14.42 2.68
C SER A 254 6.55 -15.00 3.99
N GLU A 255 7.61 -14.40 4.55
CA GLU A 255 8.17 -14.78 5.86
C GLU A 255 7.18 -14.50 6.97
N LEU A 256 6.65 -13.27 6.98
CA LEU A 256 5.61 -12.88 7.94
C LEU A 256 4.43 -13.85 7.89
N GLY A 257 3.94 -14.16 6.68
CA GLY A 257 2.85 -15.11 6.49
C GLY A 257 3.17 -16.49 7.03
N SER A 258 4.33 -17.05 6.68
CA SER A 258 4.81 -18.35 7.16
C SER A 258 5.00 -18.39 8.67
N TYR A 259 5.51 -17.30 9.25
CA TYR A 259 5.61 -17.16 10.70
C TYR A 259 4.23 -17.14 11.36
N LEU A 260 3.29 -16.36 10.84
CA LEU A 260 1.94 -16.23 11.40
C LEU A 260 1.19 -17.57 11.38
N VAL A 261 1.25 -18.31 10.25
CA VAL A 261 0.63 -19.64 10.16
C VAL A 261 1.13 -20.53 11.28
N ARG A 262 2.43 -20.72 11.41
CA ARG A 262 3.02 -21.60 12.42
C ARG A 262 2.79 -21.13 13.86
N GLN A 263 2.97 -19.83 14.10
CA GLN A 263 2.89 -19.26 15.45
C GLN A 263 1.49 -19.29 16.00
N VAL A 264 0.48 -18.92 15.20
CA VAL A 264 -0.92 -18.90 15.64
C VAL A 264 -1.46 -20.32 15.82
N GLU A 265 -1.15 -21.23 14.91
CA GLU A 265 -1.49 -22.66 15.05
C GLU A 265 -0.95 -23.22 16.38
N MET A 266 0.31 -22.96 16.69
CA MET A 266 0.96 -23.40 17.91
C MET A 266 0.31 -22.81 19.16
N VAL A 267 0.10 -21.48 19.23
CA VAL A 267 -0.44 -20.82 20.43
C VAL A 267 -1.95 -21.05 20.60
N SER A 268 -2.65 -21.43 19.54
CA SER A 268 -4.06 -21.82 19.61
C SER A 268 -4.28 -23.29 20.00
N GLY A 269 -3.21 -24.09 20.05
CA GLY A 269 -3.33 -25.53 20.25
C GLY A 269 -3.94 -26.26 19.04
N GLY A 270 -3.75 -25.73 17.82
CA GLY A 270 -4.24 -26.31 16.58
C GLY A 270 -5.74 -26.12 16.33
N VAL A 271 -6.38 -25.11 16.94
CA VAL A 271 -7.81 -24.81 16.71
C VAL A 271 -8.04 -23.58 15.83
N GLN A 272 -6.99 -22.85 15.49
CA GLN A 272 -7.02 -21.71 14.59
C GLN A 272 -5.95 -21.92 13.51
N HIS A 273 -6.37 -21.90 12.25
CA HIS A 273 -5.52 -22.17 11.09
C HIS A 273 -5.45 -20.94 10.17
N PRO A 274 -4.47 -20.07 10.39
CA PRO A 274 -4.22 -18.96 9.48
C PRO A 274 -3.81 -19.44 8.09
N SER A 275 -4.07 -18.63 7.08
CA SER A 275 -3.56 -18.89 5.73
C SER A 275 -2.74 -17.72 5.22
N SER A 276 -1.74 -18.02 4.39
CA SER A 276 -0.92 -17.04 3.70
C SER A 276 -0.81 -17.41 2.24
N LEU A 277 -1.26 -16.52 1.35
CA LEU A 277 -1.38 -16.79 -0.07
C LEU A 277 -0.87 -15.59 -0.88
N ARG A 278 -0.33 -15.87 -2.05
CA ARG A 278 -0.13 -14.89 -3.11
C ARG A 278 -1.26 -15.05 -4.13
N ILE A 279 -1.99 -13.98 -4.38
CA ILE A 279 -3.20 -14.01 -5.21
C ILE A 279 -3.01 -13.34 -6.58
N ASP A 280 -1.91 -12.62 -6.78
CA ASP A 280 -1.54 -12.05 -8.07
C ASP A 280 -0.05 -11.65 -8.10
N GLY A 281 0.55 -11.71 -9.29
CA GLY A 281 1.97 -11.43 -9.49
C GLY A 281 2.89 -12.52 -8.95
N ASP A 282 4.19 -12.31 -9.07
CA ASP A 282 5.23 -13.27 -8.70
C ASP A 282 6.36 -12.66 -7.84
N GLY A 283 6.18 -11.40 -7.41
CA GLY A 283 7.05 -10.71 -6.47
C GLY A 283 6.78 -11.05 -5.01
N ASP A 284 7.47 -10.34 -4.13
CA ASP A 284 7.26 -10.40 -2.69
C ASP A 284 7.43 -9.01 -2.05
N MET A 285 6.54 -8.63 -1.13
CA MET A 285 6.62 -7.33 -0.47
C MET A 285 7.71 -7.33 0.59
N VAL A 286 8.58 -6.35 0.55
CA VAL A 286 9.49 -6.04 1.64
C VAL A 286 8.77 -5.20 2.69
N LEU A 287 8.72 -5.68 3.92
CA LEU A 287 8.16 -4.96 5.07
C LEU A 287 9.24 -4.20 5.85
N VAL A 288 10.41 -4.81 6.02
CA VAL A 288 11.58 -4.19 6.65
C VAL A 288 12.78 -4.42 5.75
N GLU A 289 13.50 -3.35 5.44
CA GLU A 289 14.77 -3.43 4.71
C GLU A 289 15.90 -3.71 5.67
N GLY A 290 16.63 -4.80 5.44
CA GLY A 290 17.84 -5.13 6.17
C GLY A 290 18.91 -4.06 5.95
N LYS A 291 19.70 -3.78 6.97
CA LYS A 291 20.96 -3.04 6.75
C LYS A 291 21.84 -3.97 5.94
N ALA A 292 22.12 -3.61 4.68
CA ALA A 292 23.06 -4.36 3.85
C ALA A 292 24.31 -4.74 4.69
N PRO A 293 24.74 -6.02 4.72
CA PRO A 293 25.97 -6.38 5.39
C PRO A 293 27.06 -5.48 4.80
N ARG A 294 27.73 -4.69 5.65
CA ARG A 294 28.91 -3.94 5.20
C ARG A 294 29.88 -4.98 4.70
N GLY A 295 30.07 -5.03 3.38
CA GLY A 295 31.07 -5.88 2.78
C GLY A 295 32.40 -5.70 3.52
N PRO A 296 33.26 -6.74 3.59
CA PRO A 296 34.53 -6.64 4.28
C PRO A 296 35.28 -5.44 3.69
N ALA A 297 35.69 -4.52 4.55
CA ALA A 297 36.50 -3.39 4.14
C ALA A 297 37.73 -3.95 3.38
N VAL A 298 37.76 -3.69 2.10
CA VAL A 298 38.96 -3.99 1.29
C VAL A 298 40.12 -3.14 1.87
N LYS A 299 41.04 -3.81 2.51
CA LYS A 299 42.29 -3.19 2.98
C LYS A 299 43.26 -3.03 1.82
#